data_590f9312847e6b49b906e6ab3b62410b
#
_entry.id   590f9312847e6b49b906e6ab3b62410b
#
_cell.length_a   1.000
_cell.length_b   1.000
_cell.length_c   1.000
_cell.angle_alpha   90.00
_cell.angle_beta   90.00
_cell.angle_gamma   90.00
#
_symmetry.space_group_name_H-M   'P 1'
#
loop_
_entity.id
_entity.type
_entity.pdbx_description
1 polymer ?
#
loop_
_entity_poly.entity_id
_entity_poly.type
_entity_poly.pdbx_seq_one_letter_code
_entity_poly.pdbx_strand_id
1 'polypeptide(L)'
;MSFAATPFSAPHFIANVVIANLCRAARPRYISHGLLALLTLCSFFSHGAERWQNDSYLTESFMAIAMEREYHETAHPRFTRWQQPVRLQLINESGDKLLQAEVVKVQAAHLARITGHPISMVTSKPNLTLIMTDYKRMKGWAKRTMGNAPSVNAALKEGLCIGHFATNKQHEISSATIIIPVDYSRAKGRFLDCVVEEFTQVMGLPNDSDKVFPSIFNDNSIDSFLTGLDYVLLKLAYHPALKAGMSSDEVRAALPLAIKDLRAKGEISEADRRVQQQSLKSWAGL
;
A
#
# COMPACT_ATOMS: atom_id res chain seq x y z
N MET A 1 2.00 0.17 60.18
CA MET A 1 0.80 -0.67 60.03
C MET A 1 0.82 -1.27 58.64
N SER A 2 1.11 -2.56 58.61
CA SER A 2 1.33 -3.38 57.39
C SER A 2 0.01 -3.97 56.96
N PHE A 3 -0.35 -3.87 55.69
CA PHE A 3 -1.39 -4.71 55.07
C PHE A 3 -0.80 -5.44 53.87
N ALA A 4 -0.72 -6.75 54.04
CA ALA A 4 -0.31 -7.70 53.03
C ALA A 4 -1.47 -7.95 52.04
N ALA A 5 -1.20 -7.93 50.76
CA ALA A 5 -2.11 -8.38 49.72
C ALA A 5 -1.73 -9.80 49.26
N THR A 6 -2.67 -10.71 49.37
CA THR A 6 -2.60 -12.10 48.94
C THR A 6 -2.83 -12.20 47.43
N PRO A 7 -2.19 -13.13 46.71
CA PRO A 7 -2.41 -13.32 45.30
C PRO A 7 -3.63 -14.23 45.03
N PHE A 8 -4.48 -13.81 44.11
CA PHE A 8 -5.58 -14.62 43.55
C PHE A 8 -5.01 -15.57 42.48
N SER A 9 -5.11 -16.86 42.73
CA SER A 9 -4.79 -17.91 41.78
C SER A 9 -6.00 -18.17 40.86
N ALA A 10 -5.80 -18.13 39.59
CA ALA A 10 -6.77 -18.57 38.58
C ALA A 10 -6.72 -20.09 38.41
N PRO A 11 -7.86 -20.79 38.25
CA PRO A 11 -7.85 -22.20 37.98
C PRO A 11 -7.67 -22.50 36.48
N HIS A 12 -6.52 -23.02 36.13
CA HIS A 12 -6.41 -23.88 34.93
C HIS A 12 -7.02 -25.23 35.30
N PHE A 13 -7.96 -25.68 34.57
CA PHE A 13 -8.41 -27.05 34.33
C PHE A 13 -9.86 -27.00 33.85
N ILE A 14 -10.09 -27.33 32.60
CA ILE A 14 -11.23 -28.05 31.99
C ILE A 14 -11.26 -27.70 30.50
N ALA A 15 -10.35 -28.26 29.71
CA ALA A 15 -10.49 -28.27 28.25
C ALA A 15 -10.00 -29.55 27.57
N ASN A 16 -9.49 -30.54 28.32
CA ASN A 16 -8.87 -31.74 27.71
C ASN A 16 -9.62 -33.10 27.96
N VAL A 17 -10.86 -33.07 28.44
CA VAL A 17 -11.57 -34.36 28.75
C VAL A 17 -12.73 -34.65 27.80
N VAL A 18 -13.16 -33.74 26.93
CA VAL A 18 -14.34 -33.97 26.07
C VAL A 18 -14.01 -34.61 24.72
N ILE A 19 -12.75 -34.63 24.28
CA ILE A 19 -12.37 -35.18 22.95
C ILE A 19 -12.08 -36.70 23.00
N ALA A 20 -11.82 -37.31 24.16
CA ALA A 20 -11.43 -38.70 24.26
C ALA A 20 -12.61 -39.74 24.28
N ASN A 21 -13.85 -39.30 24.46
CA ASN A 21 -15.00 -40.21 24.58
C ASN A 21 -15.91 -40.31 23.35
N LEU A 22 -15.63 -39.59 22.25
CA LEU A 22 -16.43 -39.68 21.02
C LEU A 22 -15.92 -40.71 19.99
N CYS A 23 -14.78 -41.36 20.25
CA CYS A 23 -14.17 -42.31 19.31
C CYS A 23 -14.52 -43.81 19.60
N ARG A 24 -15.41 -44.12 20.57
CA ARG A 24 -15.67 -45.55 20.93
C ARG A 24 -17.02 -46.14 20.54
N ALA A 25 -17.88 -45.44 19.80
CA ALA A 25 -19.22 -45.90 19.47
C ALA A 25 -19.65 -45.78 18.00
N ALA A 26 -18.76 -45.67 17.03
CA ALA A 26 -19.15 -45.60 15.62
C ALA A 26 -18.73 -46.89 14.88
N ARG A 27 -19.71 -47.72 14.50
CA ARG A 27 -19.51 -48.87 13.60
C ARG A 27 -19.01 -48.39 12.21
N PRO A 28 -18.13 -49.17 11.50
CA PRO A 28 -17.33 -48.66 10.35
C PRO A 28 -18.08 -48.56 9.01
N ARG A 29 -19.35 -48.15 9.00
CA ARG A 29 -20.12 -48.05 7.74
C ARG A 29 -20.53 -46.65 7.31
N TYR A 30 -20.28 -45.60 8.12
CA TYR A 30 -20.70 -44.23 7.80
C TYR A 30 -19.57 -43.20 7.75
N ILE A 31 -18.29 -43.62 7.89
CA ILE A 31 -17.14 -42.71 7.96
C ILE A 31 -16.71 -42.23 6.57
N SER A 32 -17.03 -42.98 5.50
CA SER A 32 -16.54 -42.62 4.14
C SER A 32 -17.22 -41.40 3.50
N HIS A 33 -18.49 -41.14 3.84
CA HIS A 33 -19.23 -40.03 3.22
C HIS A 33 -19.07 -38.71 3.96
N GLY A 34 -18.86 -38.73 5.28
CA GLY A 34 -18.63 -37.51 6.07
C GLY A 34 -17.23 -36.91 5.86
N LEU A 35 -16.20 -37.73 5.67
CA LEU A 35 -14.84 -37.27 5.44
C LEU A 35 -14.66 -36.67 4.03
N LEU A 36 -15.37 -37.24 3.04
CA LEU A 36 -15.37 -36.69 1.67
C LEU A 36 -16.11 -35.35 1.60
N ALA A 37 -17.19 -35.17 2.36
CA ALA A 37 -17.93 -33.92 2.43
C ALA A 37 -17.13 -32.82 3.14
N LEU A 38 -16.31 -33.13 4.15
CA LEU A 38 -15.45 -32.15 4.83
C LEU A 38 -14.27 -31.71 3.95
N LEU A 39 -13.70 -32.61 3.15
CA LEU A 39 -12.63 -32.30 2.20
C LEU A 39 -13.12 -31.45 1.02
N THR A 40 -14.37 -31.63 0.58
CA THR A 40 -14.96 -30.80 -0.47
C THR A 40 -15.34 -29.40 0.02
N LEU A 41 -15.72 -29.21 1.30
CA LEU A 41 -15.97 -27.87 1.85
C LEU A 41 -14.71 -27.02 2.02
N CYS A 42 -13.55 -27.63 2.31
CA CYS A 42 -12.28 -26.89 2.37
C CYS A 42 -11.81 -26.35 1.00
N SER A 43 -12.27 -26.94 -0.11
CA SER A 43 -11.89 -26.51 -1.46
C SER A 43 -12.59 -25.22 -1.92
N PHE A 44 -13.70 -24.83 -1.28
CA PHE A 44 -14.46 -23.65 -1.69
C PHE A 44 -13.95 -22.34 -1.08
N PHE A 45 -13.12 -22.37 -0.05
CA PHE A 45 -12.56 -21.16 0.57
C PHE A 45 -11.28 -20.65 -0.11
N SER A 46 -10.69 -21.43 -1.03
CA SER A 46 -9.43 -21.06 -1.70
C SER A 46 -9.60 -20.16 -2.93
N HIS A 47 -10.80 -20.00 -3.49
CA HIS A 47 -10.99 -19.34 -4.78
C HIS A 47 -11.10 -17.81 -4.71
N GLY A 48 -11.28 -17.19 -3.55
CA GLY A 48 -11.37 -15.75 -3.40
C GLY A 48 -10.00 -15.05 -3.31
N ALA A 49 -9.02 -15.68 -2.67
CA ALA A 49 -7.71 -15.09 -2.40
C ALA A 49 -6.76 -15.14 -3.62
N GLU A 50 -6.97 -16.04 -4.57
CA GLU A 50 -6.08 -16.23 -5.72
C GLU A 50 -6.39 -15.32 -6.93
N ARG A 51 -7.53 -14.63 -6.94
CA ARG A 51 -8.01 -13.93 -8.14
C ARG A 51 -7.09 -12.78 -8.56
N TRP A 52 -6.58 -12.01 -7.60
CA TRP A 52 -5.69 -10.89 -7.90
C TRP A 52 -4.26 -11.32 -8.28
N GLN A 53 -3.85 -12.55 -7.94
CA GLN A 53 -2.53 -13.09 -8.30
C GLN A 53 -2.46 -13.60 -9.75
N ASN A 54 -3.57 -13.56 -10.49
CA ASN A 54 -3.60 -13.95 -11.91
C ASN A 54 -2.82 -12.95 -12.78
N ASP A 55 -2.05 -13.45 -13.74
CA ASP A 55 -1.17 -12.63 -14.61
C ASP A 55 -1.94 -11.56 -15.38
N SER A 56 -3.14 -11.89 -15.89
CA SER A 56 -3.98 -10.91 -16.59
C SER A 56 -4.49 -9.82 -15.63
N TYR A 57 -4.91 -10.20 -14.42
CA TYR A 57 -5.37 -9.24 -13.42
C TYR A 57 -4.23 -8.30 -12.98
N LEU A 58 -3.04 -8.85 -12.72
CA LEU A 58 -1.85 -8.04 -12.39
C LEU A 58 -1.50 -7.07 -13.52
N THR A 59 -1.59 -7.52 -14.77
CA THR A 59 -1.35 -6.68 -15.95
C THR A 59 -2.35 -5.53 -16.03
N GLU A 60 -3.65 -5.82 -15.96
CA GLU A 60 -4.68 -4.78 -16.04
C GLU A 60 -4.66 -3.83 -14.85
N SER A 61 -4.43 -4.34 -13.63
CA SER A 61 -4.26 -3.50 -12.44
C SER A 61 -3.05 -2.58 -12.58
N PHE A 62 -1.90 -3.09 -13.03
CA PHE A 62 -0.73 -2.25 -13.24
C PHE A 62 -0.98 -1.17 -14.30
N MET A 63 -1.63 -1.52 -15.42
CA MET A 63 -1.97 -0.55 -16.46
C MET A 63 -2.90 0.54 -15.95
N ALA A 64 -3.95 0.17 -15.19
CA ALA A 64 -4.88 1.12 -14.62
C ALA A 64 -4.21 2.10 -13.64
N ILE A 65 -3.32 1.59 -12.76
CA ILE A 65 -2.73 2.42 -11.69
C ILE A 65 -1.48 3.18 -12.17
N ALA A 66 -0.64 2.58 -13.02
CA ALA A 66 0.64 3.19 -13.41
C ALA A 66 0.59 4.03 -14.69
N MET A 67 -0.37 3.74 -15.60
CA MET A 67 -0.43 4.37 -16.92
C MET A 67 -1.54 5.40 -17.06
N GLU A 68 -2.48 5.48 -16.13
CA GLU A 68 -3.53 6.50 -16.07
C GLU A 68 -3.17 7.59 -15.05
N ARG A 69 -4.00 8.63 -14.95
CA ARG A 69 -3.86 9.76 -14.02
C ARG A 69 -5.23 10.12 -13.48
N GLU A 70 -5.37 10.18 -12.18
CA GLU A 70 -6.60 10.43 -11.45
C GLU A 70 -7.34 11.71 -11.90
N TYR A 71 -6.61 12.80 -12.10
CA TYR A 71 -7.20 14.11 -12.45
C TYR A 71 -6.83 14.60 -13.85
N HIS A 72 -6.32 13.74 -14.72
CA HIS A 72 -5.83 14.19 -16.02
C HIS A 72 -5.79 13.09 -17.07
N GLU A 73 -6.62 13.21 -18.11
CA GLU A 73 -6.50 12.35 -19.28
C GLU A 73 -5.32 12.78 -20.15
N THR A 74 -4.43 11.85 -20.45
CA THR A 74 -3.31 12.01 -21.37
C THR A 74 -3.53 11.14 -22.60
N ALA A 75 -3.54 11.75 -23.79
CA ALA A 75 -3.68 11.00 -25.05
C ALA A 75 -2.55 9.99 -25.28
N HIS A 76 -1.36 10.25 -24.73
CA HIS A 76 -0.18 9.39 -24.88
C HIS A 76 0.52 9.22 -23.52
N PRO A 77 -0.04 8.42 -22.59
CA PRO A 77 0.57 8.23 -21.30
C PRO A 77 1.94 7.57 -21.42
N ARG A 78 2.85 8.00 -20.57
CA ARG A 78 4.19 7.44 -20.47
C ARG A 78 4.41 6.94 -19.05
N PHE A 79 5.00 5.77 -18.93
CA PHE A 79 5.36 5.21 -17.63
C PHE A 79 6.37 6.11 -16.92
N THR A 80 6.13 6.37 -15.65
CA THR A 80 6.97 7.26 -14.84
C THR A 80 7.43 6.55 -13.57
N ARG A 81 8.69 6.74 -13.18
CA ARG A 81 9.22 6.30 -11.89
C ARG A 81 10.46 7.10 -11.54
N TRP A 82 10.90 7.00 -10.30
CA TRP A 82 12.19 7.55 -9.90
C TRP A 82 13.35 6.74 -10.49
N GLN A 83 14.38 7.43 -10.97
CA GLN A 83 15.67 6.86 -11.34
C GLN A 83 16.77 7.35 -10.38
N GLN A 84 16.66 8.59 -9.90
CA GLN A 84 17.56 9.14 -8.90
C GLN A 84 17.08 8.78 -7.48
N PRO A 85 17.98 8.62 -6.51
CA PRO A 85 17.60 8.43 -5.11
C PRO A 85 16.63 9.51 -4.62
N VAL A 86 15.60 9.09 -3.90
CA VAL A 86 14.63 10.01 -3.29
C VAL A 86 15.24 10.64 -2.05
N ARG A 87 15.33 11.98 -2.06
CA ARG A 87 15.77 12.80 -0.93
C ARG A 87 14.54 13.49 -0.35
N LEU A 88 14.00 12.88 0.71
CA LEU A 88 12.76 13.29 1.36
C LEU A 88 13.03 14.36 2.43
N GLN A 89 12.41 15.51 2.30
CA GLN A 89 12.32 16.51 3.36
C GLN A 89 10.92 16.50 3.97
N LEU A 90 10.83 16.44 5.28
CA LEU A 90 9.60 16.63 6.02
C LEU A 90 9.50 18.06 6.54
N ILE A 91 8.44 18.77 6.13
CA ILE A 91 8.02 20.07 6.70
C ILE A 91 6.82 19.75 7.60
N ASN A 92 6.99 19.93 8.91
CA ASN A 92 6.01 19.55 9.90
C ASN A 92 5.59 20.77 10.74
N GLU A 93 4.44 21.35 10.38
CA GLU A 93 3.93 22.60 10.98
C GLU A 93 2.78 22.37 11.96
N SER A 94 2.17 21.19 11.98
CA SER A 94 0.92 20.92 12.71
C SER A 94 0.93 19.53 13.34
N GLY A 95 0.24 19.38 14.49
CA GLY A 95 0.07 18.11 15.18
C GLY A 95 1.30 17.65 15.98
N ASP A 96 1.37 16.35 16.28
CA ASP A 96 2.47 15.71 16.97
C ASP A 96 3.65 15.46 16.02
N LYS A 97 4.63 16.37 16.10
CA LYS A 97 5.76 16.37 15.16
C LYS A 97 6.66 15.14 15.29
N LEU A 98 6.83 14.60 16.48
CA LEU A 98 7.68 13.43 16.71
C LEU A 98 7.02 12.17 16.15
N LEU A 99 5.76 11.93 16.50
CA LEU A 99 4.99 10.82 15.97
C LEU A 99 4.91 10.86 14.44
N GLN A 100 4.63 12.02 13.88
CA GLN A 100 4.51 12.21 12.43
C GLN A 100 5.83 11.96 11.71
N ALA A 101 6.95 12.38 12.29
CA ALA A 101 8.27 12.09 11.73
C ALA A 101 8.57 10.58 11.71
N GLU A 102 8.21 9.85 12.76
CA GLU A 102 8.37 8.39 12.80
C GLU A 102 7.45 7.70 11.78
N VAL A 103 6.18 8.11 11.65
CA VAL A 103 5.26 7.58 10.64
C VAL A 103 5.84 7.72 9.23
N VAL A 104 6.34 8.90 8.88
CA VAL A 104 6.95 9.16 7.57
C VAL A 104 8.22 8.33 7.36
N LYS A 105 9.06 8.22 8.38
CA LYS A 105 10.30 7.44 8.34
C LYS A 105 10.02 5.94 8.12
N VAL A 106 9.02 5.38 8.84
CA VAL A 106 8.61 3.98 8.69
C VAL A 106 8.07 3.73 7.28
N GLN A 107 7.19 4.60 6.77
CA GLN A 107 6.65 4.46 5.41
C GLN A 107 7.72 4.60 4.34
N ALA A 108 8.65 5.55 4.48
CA ALA A 108 9.78 5.70 3.56
C ALA A 108 10.67 4.45 3.52
N ALA A 109 10.99 3.89 4.68
CA ALA A 109 11.77 2.65 4.78
C ALA A 109 11.03 1.45 4.17
N HIS A 110 9.70 1.37 4.40
CA HIS A 110 8.85 0.32 3.83
C HIS A 110 8.85 0.37 2.29
N LEU A 111 8.61 1.54 1.70
CA LEU A 111 8.63 1.73 0.25
C LEU A 111 10.03 1.46 -0.34
N ALA A 112 11.10 1.93 0.32
CA ALA A 112 12.47 1.65 -0.11
C ALA A 112 12.76 0.14 -0.13
N ARG A 113 12.31 -0.60 0.88
CA ARG A 113 12.48 -2.05 0.97
C ARG A 113 11.71 -2.79 -0.13
N ILE A 114 10.46 -2.41 -0.39
CA ILE A 114 9.63 -3.04 -1.43
C ILE A 114 10.22 -2.79 -2.82
N THR A 115 10.51 -1.55 -3.13
CA THR A 115 10.95 -1.13 -4.47
C THR A 115 12.42 -1.42 -4.75
N GLY A 116 13.24 -1.55 -3.69
CA GLY A 116 14.70 -1.54 -3.81
C GLY A 116 15.27 -0.17 -4.19
N HIS A 117 14.42 0.88 -4.25
CA HIS A 117 14.83 2.22 -4.62
C HIS A 117 15.23 3.03 -3.38
N PRO A 118 16.39 3.71 -3.37
CA PRO A 118 16.84 4.43 -2.19
C PRO A 118 15.94 5.63 -1.85
N ILE A 119 15.46 5.68 -0.60
CA ILE A 119 14.73 6.81 -0.02
C ILE A 119 15.43 7.21 1.27
N SER A 120 15.84 8.46 1.39
CA SER A 120 16.54 8.99 2.58
C SER A 120 15.96 10.31 3.04
N MET A 121 15.86 10.49 4.37
CA MET A 121 15.50 11.79 4.97
C MET A 121 16.65 12.76 4.83
N VAL A 122 16.36 13.98 4.39
CA VAL A 122 17.36 15.04 4.22
C VAL A 122 16.87 16.37 4.78
N THR A 123 17.82 17.25 5.14
CA THR A 123 17.52 18.63 5.57
C THR A 123 17.79 19.67 4.46
N SER A 124 18.45 19.26 3.39
CA SER A 124 18.78 20.16 2.27
C SER A 124 18.71 19.46 0.92
N LYS A 125 18.49 20.24 -0.14
CA LYS A 125 18.41 19.75 -1.53
C LYS A 125 17.44 18.57 -1.71
N PRO A 126 16.21 18.62 -1.18
CA PRO A 126 15.22 17.57 -1.39
C PRO A 126 14.80 17.49 -2.85
N ASN A 127 14.34 16.32 -3.28
CA ASN A 127 13.56 16.15 -4.50
C ASN A 127 12.14 15.63 -4.21
N LEU A 128 11.86 15.22 -2.96
CA LEU A 128 10.53 14.97 -2.45
C LEU A 128 10.32 15.80 -1.18
N THR A 129 9.25 16.58 -1.13
CA THR A 129 8.87 17.33 0.07
C THR A 129 7.51 16.83 0.56
N LEU A 130 7.45 16.35 1.81
CA LEU A 130 6.21 16.00 2.49
C LEU A 130 5.88 17.10 3.51
N ILE A 131 4.69 17.69 3.38
CA ILE A 131 4.24 18.83 4.16
C ILE A 131 3.06 18.42 5.01
N MET A 132 3.25 18.39 6.33
CA MET A 132 2.20 18.21 7.33
C MET A 132 1.78 19.57 7.88
N THR A 133 0.56 19.98 7.57
CA THR A 133 0.04 21.33 7.85
C THR A 133 -1.42 21.27 8.34
N ASP A 134 -2.03 22.41 8.63
CA ASP A 134 -3.48 22.49 8.87
C ASP A 134 -4.25 22.63 7.56
N TYR A 135 -5.51 22.17 7.54
CA TYR A 135 -6.37 22.24 6.36
C TYR A 135 -6.47 23.65 5.77
N LYS A 136 -6.62 24.65 6.61
CA LYS A 136 -6.69 26.07 6.16
C LYS A 136 -5.44 26.54 5.40
N ARG A 137 -4.28 25.91 5.62
CA ARG A 137 -3.01 26.26 4.96
C ARG A 137 -2.70 25.41 3.74
N MET A 138 -3.41 24.27 3.57
CA MET A 138 -3.18 23.30 2.49
C MET A 138 -3.18 23.95 1.10
N LYS A 139 -4.23 24.72 0.78
CA LYS A 139 -4.35 25.42 -0.52
C LYS A 139 -3.17 26.38 -0.78
N GLY A 140 -2.70 27.07 0.27
CA GLY A 140 -1.55 27.97 0.17
C GLY A 140 -0.26 27.23 -0.13
N TRP A 141 -0.06 26.04 0.47
CA TRP A 141 1.05 25.17 0.19
C TRP A 141 0.99 24.61 -1.23
N ALA A 142 -0.15 24.07 -1.66
CA ALA A 142 -0.34 23.54 -3.01
C ALA A 142 -0.03 24.59 -4.08
N LYS A 143 -0.55 25.82 -3.94
CA LYS A 143 -0.26 26.91 -4.86
C LYS A 143 1.26 27.21 -4.98
N ARG A 144 2.00 27.17 -3.86
CA ARG A 144 3.44 27.47 -3.86
C ARG A 144 4.30 26.34 -4.44
N THR A 145 3.91 25.07 -4.23
CA THR A 145 4.76 23.92 -4.55
C THR A 145 4.32 23.14 -5.78
N MET A 146 3.03 23.18 -6.11
CA MET A 146 2.44 22.44 -7.24
C MET A 146 1.90 23.36 -8.34
N GLY A 147 1.76 24.66 -8.07
CA GLY A 147 1.18 25.63 -9.01
C GLY A 147 -0.34 25.64 -9.03
N ASN A 148 -0.92 26.08 -10.16
CA ASN A 148 -2.37 26.24 -10.34
C ASN A 148 -2.91 25.38 -11.50
N ALA A 149 -2.31 24.23 -11.77
CA ALA A 149 -2.81 23.34 -12.82
C ALA A 149 -4.25 22.89 -12.52
N PRO A 150 -5.09 22.65 -13.55
CA PRO A 150 -6.46 22.16 -13.36
C PRO A 150 -6.52 20.88 -12.50
N SER A 151 -5.60 19.95 -12.69
CA SER A 151 -5.48 18.70 -11.90
C SER A 151 -5.22 18.97 -10.41
N VAL A 152 -4.33 19.91 -10.08
CA VAL A 152 -4.08 20.33 -8.69
C VAL A 152 -5.31 20.96 -8.06
N ASN A 153 -6.06 21.77 -8.82
CA ASN A 153 -7.28 22.39 -8.32
C ASN A 153 -8.41 21.34 -8.13
N ALA A 154 -8.51 20.33 -8.99
CA ALA A 154 -9.44 19.21 -8.83
C ALA A 154 -9.09 18.41 -7.57
N ALA A 155 -7.84 17.99 -7.42
CA ALA A 155 -7.36 17.28 -6.23
C ALA A 155 -7.61 18.04 -4.92
N LEU A 156 -7.41 19.37 -4.91
CA LEU A 156 -7.71 20.22 -3.75
C LEU A 156 -9.21 20.32 -3.41
N LYS A 157 -10.08 20.09 -4.38
CA LYS A 157 -11.53 20.14 -4.19
C LYS A 157 -12.09 18.80 -3.73
N GLU A 158 -11.56 17.71 -4.23
CA GLU A 158 -12.09 16.36 -4.08
C GLU A 158 -11.28 15.53 -3.08
N GLY A 159 -9.96 15.73 -3.03
CA GLY A 159 -9.06 14.97 -2.18
C GLY A 159 -8.99 15.44 -0.73
N LEU A 160 -8.76 14.52 0.16
CA LEU A 160 -8.48 14.76 1.59
C LEU A 160 -7.03 15.22 1.80
N CYS A 161 -6.12 14.62 1.07
CA CYS A 161 -4.69 14.88 0.97
C CYS A 161 -4.31 14.97 -0.50
N ILE A 162 -3.10 15.34 -0.83
CA ILE A 162 -2.69 15.51 -2.23
C ILE A 162 -1.21 15.20 -2.40
N GLY A 163 -0.91 14.31 -3.37
CA GLY A 163 0.41 14.10 -3.92
C GLY A 163 0.51 14.60 -5.36
N HIS A 164 1.66 15.14 -5.69
CA HIS A 164 1.94 15.58 -7.05
C HIS A 164 3.42 15.39 -7.36
N PHE A 165 3.73 14.99 -8.59
CA PHE A 165 5.11 14.90 -9.05
C PHE A 165 5.30 15.51 -10.43
N ALA A 166 6.51 15.96 -10.69
CA ALA A 166 6.95 16.42 -12.01
C ALA A 166 7.97 15.44 -12.59
N THR A 167 7.99 15.34 -13.92
CA THR A 167 8.93 14.50 -14.65
C THR A 167 9.88 15.32 -15.51
N ASN A 168 11.06 14.76 -15.77
CA ASN A 168 11.99 15.31 -16.75
C ASN A 168 11.61 14.89 -18.19
N LYS A 169 12.43 15.29 -19.17
CA LYS A 169 12.21 14.95 -20.60
C LYS A 169 12.25 13.45 -20.92
N GLN A 170 12.85 12.65 -20.04
CA GLN A 170 12.93 11.18 -20.13
C GLN A 170 11.76 10.49 -19.39
N HIS A 171 10.77 11.26 -18.91
CA HIS A 171 9.65 10.81 -18.10
C HIS A 171 10.06 10.18 -16.75
N GLU A 172 11.27 10.46 -16.27
CA GLU A 172 11.68 10.10 -14.93
C GLU A 172 11.12 11.11 -13.93
N ILE A 173 10.63 10.63 -12.78
CA ILE A 173 10.18 11.54 -11.72
C ILE A 173 11.40 12.30 -11.21
N SER A 174 11.33 13.62 -11.25
CA SER A 174 12.43 14.52 -10.88
C SER A 174 12.18 15.26 -9.58
N SER A 175 10.90 15.53 -9.27
CA SER A 175 10.48 16.14 -8.01
C SER A 175 9.07 15.73 -7.66
N ALA A 176 8.75 15.70 -6.35
CA ALA A 176 7.40 15.46 -5.86
C ALA A 176 7.10 16.29 -4.60
N THR A 177 5.82 16.55 -4.37
CA THR A 177 5.31 17.16 -3.14
C THR A 177 4.08 16.40 -2.67
N ILE A 178 4.01 16.15 -1.36
CA ILE A 178 2.86 15.59 -0.68
C ILE A 178 2.39 16.62 0.36
N ILE A 179 1.09 16.87 0.45
CA ILE A 179 0.51 17.77 1.46
C ILE A 179 -0.59 17.04 2.21
N ILE A 180 -0.42 16.93 3.52
CA ILE A 180 -1.36 16.27 4.43
C ILE A 180 -1.89 17.29 5.43
N PRO A 181 -3.20 17.60 5.41
CA PRO A 181 -3.85 18.43 6.42
C PRO A 181 -4.11 17.60 7.67
N VAL A 182 -3.18 17.66 8.64
CA VAL A 182 -3.14 16.76 9.81
C VAL A 182 -4.39 16.84 10.67
N ASP A 183 -4.91 18.05 10.92
CA ASP A 183 -6.12 18.29 11.69
C ASP A 183 -7.34 17.64 11.02
N TYR A 184 -7.51 17.85 9.73
CA TYR A 184 -8.65 17.35 8.97
C TYR A 184 -8.56 15.84 8.70
N SER A 185 -7.41 15.34 8.29
CA SER A 185 -7.22 13.90 8.04
C SER A 185 -7.37 13.06 9.33
N ARG A 186 -6.92 13.57 10.48
CA ARG A 186 -7.16 12.92 11.78
C ARG A 186 -8.63 12.96 12.19
N ALA A 187 -9.31 14.09 11.99
CA ALA A 187 -10.74 14.21 12.28
C ALA A 187 -11.60 13.25 11.44
N LYS A 188 -11.10 12.86 10.24
CA LYS A 188 -11.73 11.87 9.37
C LYS A 188 -11.25 10.43 9.62
N GLY A 189 -10.31 10.21 10.53
CA GLY A 189 -9.70 8.89 10.76
C GLY A 189 -8.77 8.40 9.64
N ARG A 190 -8.40 9.29 8.70
CA ARG A 190 -7.70 8.94 7.45
C ARG A 190 -6.24 9.44 7.39
N PHE A 191 -5.64 9.77 8.53
CA PHE A 191 -4.28 10.33 8.55
C PHE A 191 -3.23 9.33 8.04
N LEU A 192 -3.30 8.05 8.47
CA LEU A 192 -2.36 7.03 8.01
C LEU A 192 -2.61 6.67 6.55
N ASP A 193 -3.88 6.64 6.12
CA ASP A 193 -4.27 6.43 4.74
C ASP A 193 -3.60 7.45 3.83
N CYS A 194 -3.72 8.75 4.14
CA CYS A 194 -3.06 9.82 3.41
C CYS A 194 -1.53 9.64 3.32
N VAL A 195 -0.88 9.19 4.39
CA VAL A 195 0.57 8.96 4.35
C VAL A 195 0.92 7.78 3.45
N VAL A 196 0.17 6.68 3.54
CA VAL A 196 0.42 5.47 2.76
C VAL A 196 0.14 5.69 1.29
N GLU A 197 -1.02 6.21 0.97
CA GLU A 197 -1.52 6.42 -0.39
C GLU A 197 -0.68 7.44 -1.16
N GLU A 198 -0.61 8.68 -0.67
CA GLU A 198 0.08 9.76 -1.38
C GLU A 198 1.57 9.48 -1.57
N PHE A 199 2.22 8.85 -0.56
CA PHE A 199 3.62 8.50 -0.71
C PHE A 199 3.82 7.39 -1.74
N THR A 200 2.87 6.45 -1.84
CA THR A 200 2.93 5.36 -2.82
C THR A 200 2.63 5.86 -4.23
N GLN A 201 1.65 6.75 -4.39
CA GLN A 201 1.33 7.37 -5.69
C GLN A 201 2.53 8.12 -6.27
N VAL A 202 3.23 8.92 -5.45
CA VAL A 202 4.42 9.65 -5.94
C VAL A 202 5.64 8.76 -6.19
N MET A 203 5.56 7.45 -5.90
CA MET A 203 6.56 6.47 -6.34
C MET A 203 6.36 6.04 -7.81
N GLY A 204 5.32 6.50 -8.49
CA GLY A 204 5.06 6.23 -9.89
C GLY A 204 3.81 5.36 -10.15
N LEU A 205 2.90 5.32 -9.19
CA LEU A 205 1.59 4.67 -9.27
C LEU A 205 0.47 5.72 -9.04
N PRO A 206 0.27 6.66 -9.96
CA PRO A 206 -0.43 7.92 -9.70
C PRO A 206 -1.94 7.91 -9.91
N ASN A 207 -2.56 6.77 -10.16
CA ASN A 207 -3.98 6.69 -10.44
C ASN A 207 -4.72 5.80 -9.45
N ASP A 208 -5.99 6.12 -9.21
CA ASP A 208 -6.92 5.29 -8.47
C ASP A 208 -7.89 4.60 -9.42
N SER A 209 -8.41 3.44 -9.02
CA SER A 209 -9.34 2.67 -9.84
C SER A 209 -10.18 1.72 -9.03
N ASP A 210 -11.50 1.86 -9.12
CA ASP A 210 -12.50 0.95 -8.53
C ASP A 210 -12.39 -0.50 -9.03
N LYS A 211 -11.65 -0.73 -10.10
CA LYS A 211 -11.45 -2.06 -10.70
C LYS A 211 -10.31 -2.84 -10.06
N VAL A 212 -9.48 -2.18 -9.26
CA VAL A 212 -8.28 -2.77 -8.64
C VAL A 212 -8.57 -3.11 -7.18
N PHE A 213 -8.66 -4.41 -6.84
CA PHE A 213 -9.01 -4.86 -5.50
C PHE A 213 -8.28 -6.18 -5.15
N PRO A 214 -7.79 -6.39 -3.90
CA PRO A 214 -7.73 -5.40 -2.79
C PRO A 214 -6.58 -4.41 -3.01
N SER A 215 -6.78 -3.11 -2.79
CA SER A 215 -5.75 -2.10 -3.04
C SER A 215 -6.06 -0.79 -2.32
N ILE A 216 -5.00 -0.07 -1.90
CA ILE A 216 -5.12 1.31 -1.40
C ILE A 216 -5.54 2.31 -2.51
N PHE A 217 -5.37 1.95 -3.77
CA PHE A 217 -5.73 2.73 -4.96
C PHE A 217 -7.19 2.52 -5.39
N ASN A 218 -8.04 2.03 -4.48
CA ASN A 218 -9.46 1.84 -4.71
C ASN A 218 -10.24 2.55 -3.60
N ASP A 219 -10.85 3.68 -3.92
CA ASP A 219 -11.62 4.50 -2.98
C ASP A 219 -12.79 3.76 -2.31
N ASN A 220 -13.26 2.67 -2.92
CA ASN A 220 -14.29 1.80 -2.35
C ASN A 220 -13.71 0.68 -1.47
N SER A 221 -12.38 0.57 -1.34
CA SER A 221 -11.73 -0.39 -0.45
C SER A 221 -11.74 0.12 1.00
N ILE A 222 -11.71 -0.83 1.93
CA ILE A 222 -11.49 -0.55 3.36
C ILE A 222 -10.01 -0.57 3.72
N ASP A 223 -9.13 -0.78 2.74
CA ASP A 223 -7.69 -0.92 2.95
C ASP A 223 -7.04 0.45 3.21
N SER A 224 -6.51 0.64 4.40
CA SER A 224 -5.75 1.84 4.80
C SER A 224 -4.24 1.65 4.72
N PHE A 225 -3.79 0.44 4.40
CA PHE A 225 -2.38 0.04 4.30
C PHE A 225 -2.14 -0.77 3.05
N LEU A 226 -0.90 -0.78 2.56
CA LEU A 226 -0.52 -1.57 1.38
C LEU A 226 -0.97 -3.02 1.52
N THR A 227 -1.63 -3.52 0.48
CA THR A 227 -2.04 -4.90 0.31
C THR A 227 -0.96 -5.73 -0.39
N GLY A 228 -1.16 -7.04 -0.51
CA GLY A 228 -0.28 -7.89 -1.31
C GLY A 228 -0.28 -7.49 -2.79
N LEU A 229 -1.42 -7.03 -3.32
CA LEU A 229 -1.49 -6.51 -4.69
C LEU A 229 -0.65 -5.24 -4.85
N ASP A 230 -0.77 -4.26 -3.94
CA ASP A 230 0.02 -3.02 -3.98
C ASP A 230 1.53 -3.30 -3.90
N TYR A 231 1.92 -4.30 -3.07
CA TYR A 231 3.29 -4.78 -3.03
C TYR A 231 3.78 -5.23 -4.41
N VAL A 232 2.98 -6.05 -5.11
CA VAL A 232 3.34 -6.55 -6.44
C VAL A 232 3.37 -5.41 -7.47
N LEU A 233 2.41 -4.47 -7.43
CA LEU A 233 2.41 -3.30 -8.31
C LEU A 233 3.67 -2.44 -8.12
N LEU A 234 4.10 -2.21 -6.88
CA LEU A 234 5.37 -1.52 -6.58
C LEU A 234 6.59 -2.30 -7.09
N LYS A 235 6.62 -3.63 -6.91
CA LYS A 235 7.69 -4.50 -7.44
C LYS A 235 7.75 -4.45 -8.96
N LEU A 236 6.61 -4.44 -9.65
CA LEU A 236 6.52 -4.29 -11.10
C LEU A 236 7.03 -2.91 -11.54
N ALA A 237 6.60 -1.83 -10.87
CA ALA A 237 7.02 -0.46 -11.22
C ALA A 237 8.54 -0.29 -11.18
N TYR A 238 9.23 -1.00 -10.28
CA TYR A 238 10.69 -0.94 -10.15
C TYR A 238 11.42 -2.16 -10.76
N HIS A 239 10.69 -3.02 -11.47
CA HIS A 239 11.31 -4.14 -12.17
C HIS A 239 12.23 -3.66 -13.31
N PRO A 240 13.41 -4.31 -13.54
CA PRO A 240 14.36 -3.90 -14.59
C PRO A 240 13.79 -3.92 -16.03
N ALA A 241 12.75 -4.74 -16.29
CA ALA A 241 12.11 -4.81 -17.60
C ALA A 241 11.29 -3.56 -17.95
N LEU A 242 10.83 -2.79 -16.94
CA LEU A 242 10.10 -1.55 -17.13
C LEU A 242 11.03 -0.35 -16.99
N LYS A 243 10.89 0.63 -17.89
CA LYS A 243 11.74 1.84 -17.89
C LYS A 243 10.86 3.08 -18.00
N ALA A 244 11.21 4.15 -17.30
CA ALA A 244 10.57 5.45 -17.48
C ALA A 244 10.57 5.84 -18.98
N GLY A 245 9.48 6.44 -19.44
CA GLY A 245 9.29 6.83 -20.84
C GLY A 245 8.64 5.77 -21.73
N MET A 246 8.50 4.53 -21.29
CA MET A 246 7.76 3.50 -22.04
C MET A 246 6.32 3.93 -22.28
N SER A 247 5.81 3.67 -23.51
CA SER A 247 4.40 3.79 -23.86
C SER A 247 3.56 2.68 -23.21
N SER A 248 2.25 2.82 -23.26
CA SER A 248 1.32 1.79 -22.78
C SER A 248 1.56 0.44 -23.44
N ASP A 249 1.80 0.40 -24.75
CA ASP A 249 2.05 -0.84 -25.49
C ASP A 249 3.39 -1.47 -25.09
N GLU A 250 4.44 -0.66 -24.92
CA GLU A 250 5.75 -1.14 -24.46
C GLU A 250 5.69 -1.70 -23.04
N VAL A 251 4.97 -1.01 -22.13
CA VAL A 251 4.74 -1.50 -20.76
C VAL A 251 3.98 -2.81 -20.80
N ARG A 252 2.85 -2.87 -21.52
CA ARG A 252 2.03 -4.07 -21.64
C ARG A 252 2.82 -5.26 -22.22
N ALA A 253 3.70 -5.02 -23.18
CA ALA A 253 4.58 -6.04 -23.75
C ALA A 253 5.67 -6.53 -22.77
N ALA A 254 6.14 -5.67 -21.86
CA ALA A 254 7.18 -5.99 -20.88
C ALA A 254 6.65 -6.68 -19.60
N LEU A 255 5.38 -6.43 -19.24
CA LEU A 255 4.76 -6.96 -18.01
C LEU A 255 4.81 -8.49 -17.89
N PRO A 256 4.53 -9.31 -18.93
CA PRO A 256 4.59 -10.77 -18.80
C PRO A 256 5.96 -11.29 -18.34
N LEU A 257 7.05 -10.67 -18.82
CA LEU A 257 8.40 -11.02 -18.38
C LEU A 257 8.63 -10.66 -16.91
N ALA A 258 8.20 -9.46 -16.51
CA ALA A 258 8.33 -9.00 -15.13
C ALA A 258 7.50 -9.86 -14.16
N ILE A 259 6.26 -10.16 -14.49
CA ILE A 259 5.37 -11.01 -13.70
C ILE A 259 5.96 -12.43 -13.55
N LYS A 260 6.44 -13.01 -14.66
CA LYS A 260 7.08 -14.34 -14.64
C LYS A 260 8.29 -14.36 -13.71
N ASP A 261 9.15 -13.33 -13.75
CA ASP A 261 10.32 -13.22 -12.86
C ASP A 261 9.93 -13.08 -11.40
N LEU A 262 8.96 -12.21 -11.08
CA LEU A 262 8.46 -12.05 -9.72
C LEU A 262 7.81 -13.33 -9.19
N ARG A 263 7.07 -14.06 -10.04
CA ARG A 263 6.46 -15.34 -9.68
C ARG A 263 7.51 -16.39 -9.38
N ALA A 264 8.54 -16.51 -10.21
CA ALA A 264 9.65 -17.45 -9.99
C ALA A 264 10.43 -17.18 -8.69
N LYS A 265 10.47 -15.91 -8.24
CA LYS A 265 11.09 -15.49 -6.97
C LYS A 265 10.15 -15.61 -5.76
N GLY A 266 8.91 -16.09 -5.93
CA GLY A 266 7.92 -16.18 -4.88
C GLY A 266 7.38 -14.81 -4.40
N GLU A 267 7.65 -13.73 -5.13
CA GLU A 267 7.22 -12.39 -4.75
C GLU A 267 5.69 -12.23 -4.80
N ILE A 268 5.03 -12.93 -5.72
CA ILE A 268 3.57 -12.88 -5.86
C ILE A 268 2.89 -13.79 -4.82
N SER A 269 3.32 -15.05 -4.70
CA SER A 269 2.70 -16.01 -3.77
C SER A 269 2.87 -15.64 -2.29
N GLU A 270 3.91 -14.88 -1.96
CA GLU A 270 4.21 -14.46 -0.60
C GLU A 270 3.89 -12.98 -0.34
N ALA A 271 3.25 -12.29 -1.28
CA ALA A 271 3.07 -10.84 -1.25
C ALA A 271 2.35 -10.36 0.02
N ASP A 272 1.27 -11.02 0.44
CA ASP A 272 0.52 -10.66 1.65
C ASP A 272 1.38 -10.76 2.93
N ARG A 273 2.28 -11.73 2.99
CA ARG A 273 3.23 -11.86 4.10
C ARG A 273 4.35 -10.83 4.00
N ARG A 274 4.87 -10.60 2.79
CA ARG A 274 6.02 -9.70 2.56
C ARG A 274 5.64 -8.23 2.76
N VAL A 275 4.43 -7.83 2.37
CA VAL A 275 3.96 -6.46 2.54
C VAL A 275 3.86 -6.06 4.02
N GLN A 276 3.58 -7.00 4.92
CA GLN A 276 3.48 -6.74 6.36
C GLN A 276 4.84 -6.53 7.04
N GLN A 277 5.94 -6.99 6.44
CA GLN A 277 7.27 -6.88 7.04
C GLN A 277 7.71 -5.43 7.17
N GLN A 278 8.00 -4.98 8.39
CA GLN A 278 8.42 -3.59 8.68
C GLN A 278 7.46 -2.53 8.09
N SER A 279 6.18 -2.87 7.97
CA SER A 279 5.15 -1.98 7.45
C SER A 279 4.70 -0.97 8.51
N LEU A 280 4.05 0.10 8.05
CA LEU A 280 3.41 1.05 8.94
C LEU A 280 2.28 0.40 9.73
N LYS A 281 1.57 -0.59 9.15
CA LYS A 281 0.56 -1.39 9.82
C LYS A 281 1.15 -2.15 11.02
N SER A 282 2.25 -2.89 10.80
CA SER A 282 2.94 -3.62 11.87
C SER A 282 3.53 -2.70 12.93
N TRP A 283 4.05 -1.53 12.53
CA TRP A 283 4.56 -0.53 13.46
C TRP A 283 3.44 0.06 14.34
N ALA A 284 2.23 0.25 13.79
CA ALA A 284 1.06 0.72 14.52
C ALA A 284 0.42 -0.35 15.43
N GLY A 285 0.88 -1.62 15.35
CA GLY A 285 0.33 -2.74 16.13
C GLY A 285 -1.03 -3.25 15.63
N LEU A 286 -1.30 -3.11 14.32
CA LEU A 286 -2.56 -3.48 13.65
C LEU A 286 -2.43 -4.75 12.81
#